data_e3dfe257baa8f484b5c24da813940cf2
#
_entry.id   e3dfe257baa8f484b5c24da813940cf2
#
_cell.length_a   1.000
_cell.length_b   1.000
_cell.length_c   1.000
_cell.angle_alpha   90.00
_cell.angle_beta   90.00
_cell.angle_gamma   90.00
#
_symmetry.space_group_name_H-M   'P 1'
#
loop_
_entity.id
_entity.type
_entity.pdbx_description
1 polymer ?
#
loop_
_entity_poly.entity_id
_entity_poly.type
_entity_poly.pdbx_seq_one_letter_code
_entity_poly.pdbx_strand_id
1 'polypeptide(L)'
;MMAPSLDLFIFADALGWKLAEERSFMRDIFPHRAPCETVFGYSSSCDPSILTGTLPAEHGHFSFFVFDPERSPFRWARPLGWLPQKIAANHRVRNRVSRWVASRHGYTGYFQLYSVPFSRLPYLDYTEKRDIYEPGGINGGQPTIFESWQSLNVPWTRSDWRAGDQANVARVKCEIEKGEVRLAYLFTAGLDGAMHAHGTSSSQTDAAFDRFERWVREIRDCAQRHYREVRLHIFSDHGMADTTAVSTMRLDFEKAGLVFGRDYGAVWDSTMARFWFPGGARIREEITHWLAERAEGRIVSDAQLRAWGCYFPNRRYGELFYLLESGGLFAPSFMNLGKVTAMHGFDPAEPDSRACWLTTHPTRCPPRQIHQIYDVMKEAATAIALARNPEADDVRRASISA
;
A
#
# COMPACT_ATOMS: atom_id res chain seq x y z
N MET A 1 30.07 -23.01 9.57
CA MET A 1 30.69 -21.66 9.53
C MET A 1 29.58 -20.62 9.44
N MET A 2 29.61 -19.52 10.22
CA MET A 2 28.60 -18.45 10.09
C MET A 2 28.74 -17.77 8.73
N ALA A 3 27.59 -17.45 8.11
CA ALA A 3 27.54 -16.65 6.90
C ALA A 3 28.03 -15.21 7.17
N PRO A 4 28.51 -14.46 6.16
CA PRO A 4 29.15 -13.15 6.40
C PRO A 4 28.17 -12.11 6.94
N SER A 5 27.09 -11.81 6.23
CA SER A 5 26.09 -10.81 6.66
C SER A 5 24.71 -11.13 6.16
N LEU A 6 23.70 -10.58 6.82
CA LEU A 6 22.30 -10.58 6.41
C LEU A 6 21.73 -9.17 6.55
N ASP A 7 21.09 -8.66 5.51
CA ASP A 7 20.18 -7.51 5.59
C ASP A 7 18.75 -8.03 5.55
N LEU A 8 17.99 -7.76 6.60
CA LEU A 8 16.60 -8.14 6.72
C LEU A 8 15.70 -6.90 6.70
N PHE A 9 14.88 -6.79 5.67
CA PHE A 9 13.89 -5.74 5.46
C PHE A 9 12.51 -6.25 5.91
N ILE A 10 11.96 -5.63 6.95
CA ILE A 10 10.69 -6.00 7.56
C ILE A 10 9.67 -4.92 7.22
N PHE A 11 8.75 -5.24 6.34
CA PHE A 11 7.59 -4.42 6.04
C PHE A 11 6.53 -4.65 7.12
N ALA A 12 6.17 -3.58 7.82
CA ALA A 12 5.17 -3.57 8.87
C ALA A 12 4.03 -2.63 8.48
N ASP A 13 3.03 -3.18 7.79
CA ASP A 13 1.87 -2.44 7.29
C ASP A 13 1.25 -1.56 8.37
N ALA A 14 1.07 -0.27 8.08
CA ALA A 14 0.51 0.76 8.95
C ALA A 14 1.29 1.05 10.25
N LEU A 15 2.55 0.63 10.40
CA LEU A 15 3.39 1.05 11.52
C LEU A 15 3.74 2.54 11.37
N GLY A 16 2.82 3.42 11.74
CA GLY A 16 3.00 4.86 11.66
C GLY A 16 4.09 5.39 12.60
N TRP A 17 4.77 6.45 12.15
CA TRP A 17 5.80 7.11 12.96
C TRP A 17 5.29 7.55 14.33
N LYS A 18 4.11 8.20 14.38
CA LYS A 18 3.49 8.65 15.62
C LYS A 18 3.31 7.50 16.62
N LEU A 19 2.73 6.38 16.17
CA LEU A 19 2.51 5.20 17.01
C LEU A 19 3.82 4.55 17.47
N ALA A 20 4.84 4.49 16.60
CA ALA A 20 6.14 3.96 16.95
C ALA A 20 6.85 4.81 18.00
N GLU A 21 6.69 6.14 17.97
CA GLU A 21 7.26 7.06 18.97
C GLU A 21 6.51 7.06 20.30
N GLU A 22 5.18 7.14 20.26
CA GLU A 22 4.34 7.12 21.48
C GLU A 22 4.52 5.83 22.27
N ARG A 23 4.69 4.70 21.59
CA ARG A 23 4.94 3.38 22.20
C ARG A 23 6.40 3.14 22.54
N SER A 24 7.32 4.04 22.22
CA SER A 24 8.77 3.80 22.32
C SER A 24 9.19 2.48 21.67
N PHE A 25 8.53 2.12 20.56
CA PHE A 25 8.60 0.82 19.92
C PHE A 25 10.05 0.41 19.61
N MET A 26 10.53 -0.65 20.24
CA MET A 26 11.82 -1.31 20.05
C MET A 26 13.04 -0.36 20.00
N ARG A 27 13.05 0.73 20.78
CA ARG A 27 14.18 1.69 20.84
C ARG A 27 15.50 1.04 21.26
N ASP A 28 15.42 -0.03 22.02
CA ASP A 28 16.57 -0.82 22.47
C ASP A 28 17.29 -1.55 21.32
N ILE A 29 16.60 -1.84 20.23
CA ILE A 29 17.15 -2.55 19.07
C ILE A 29 17.41 -1.60 17.90
N PHE A 30 16.55 -0.61 17.68
CA PHE A 30 16.59 0.30 16.55
C PHE A 30 16.97 1.73 16.98
N PRO A 31 18.26 2.03 17.15
CA PRO A 31 18.73 3.35 17.57
C PRO A 31 18.59 4.41 16.47
N HIS A 32 18.62 4.00 15.20
CA HIS A 32 18.49 4.90 14.05
C HIS A 32 17.05 4.89 13.55
N ARG A 33 16.37 6.02 13.70
CA ARG A 33 14.92 6.15 13.48
C ARG A 33 14.60 7.44 12.75
N ALA A 34 13.65 7.40 11.82
CA ALA A 34 13.17 8.59 11.13
C ALA A 34 11.70 8.43 10.70
N PRO A 35 10.93 9.53 10.69
CA PRO A 35 9.67 9.54 9.97
C PRO A 35 9.94 9.48 8.46
N CYS A 36 9.06 8.76 7.74
CA CYS A 36 9.01 8.78 6.30
C CYS A 36 7.67 9.38 5.86
N GLU A 37 7.70 10.30 4.92
CA GLU A 37 6.50 10.78 4.26
C GLU A 37 5.91 9.66 3.42
N THR A 38 4.62 9.39 3.60
CA THR A 38 3.91 8.41 2.78
C THR A 38 3.56 8.96 1.41
N VAL A 39 3.16 8.10 0.50
CA VAL A 39 2.58 8.46 -0.79
C VAL A 39 1.07 8.62 -0.65
N PHE A 40 0.48 9.62 -1.32
CA PHE A 40 -0.97 9.81 -1.30
C PHE A 40 -1.71 8.59 -1.87
N GLY A 41 -2.71 8.14 -1.15
CA GLY A 41 -3.56 6.99 -1.49
C GLY A 41 -3.56 5.93 -0.38
N TYR A 42 -3.58 4.68 -0.77
CA TYR A 42 -3.63 3.50 0.12
C TYR A 42 -2.43 2.60 -0.16
N SER A 43 -2.33 1.44 0.50
CA SER A 43 -1.28 0.46 0.23
C SER A 43 -1.15 0.11 -1.25
N SER A 44 -2.26 0.18 -2.03
CA SER A 44 -2.26 0.02 -3.49
C SER A 44 -1.44 1.08 -4.26
N SER A 45 -1.09 2.21 -3.64
CA SER A 45 -0.14 3.20 -4.18
C SER A 45 1.21 3.15 -3.47
N CYS A 46 1.20 2.86 -2.18
CA CYS A 46 2.39 2.88 -1.34
C CYS A 46 3.32 1.69 -1.60
N ASP A 47 2.77 0.46 -1.62
CA ASP A 47 3.56 -0.75 -1.85
C ASP A 47 4.31 -0.72 -3.19
N PRO A 48 3.67 -0.40 -4.33
CA PRO A 48 4.39 -0.25 -5.58
C PRO A 48 5.47 0.84 -5.53
N SER A 49 5.24 1.93 -4.79
CA SER A 49 6.25 2.99 -4.62
C SER A 49 7.49 2.48 -3.87
N ILE A 50 7.30 1.70 -2.80
CA ILE A 50 8.40 1.06 -2.05
C ILE A 50 9.12 0.04 -2.91
N LEU A 51 8.37 -0.77 -3.66
CA LEU A 51 8.93 -1.86 -4.46
C LEU A 51 9.69 -1.39 -5.71
N THR A 52 9.38 -0.21 -6.25
CA THR A 52 9.96 0.30 -7.51
C THR A 52 10.85 1.53 -7.35
N GLY A 53 10.77 2.23 -6.22
CA GLY A 53 11.46 3.50 -6.00
C GLY A 53 10.85 4.67 -6.80
N THR A 54 9.63 4.49 -7.34
CA THR A 54 8.95 5.50 -8.17
C THR A 54 7.62 5.92 -7.59
N LEU A 55 7.03 6.99 -8.08
CA LEU A 55 5.76 7.53 -7.60
C LEU A 55 4.57 7.00 -8.43
N PRO A 56 3.32 7.10 -7.93
CA PRO A 56 2.14 6.55 -8.58
C PRO A 56 1.96 6.92 -10.05
N ALA A 57 2.26 8.16 -10.42
CA ALA A 57 2.17 8.60 -11.82
C ALA A 57 3.14 7.85 -12.75
N GLU A 58 4.23 7.31 -12.22
CA GLU A 58 5.23 6.54 -12.95
C GLU A 58 4.91 5.05 -12.94
N HIS A 59 4.74 4.44 -11.76
CA HIS A 59 4.47 2.99 -11.68
C HIS A 59 3.02 2.61 -12.03
N GLY A 60 2.11 3.58 -12.18
CA GLY A 60 0.77 3.36 -12.73
C GLY A 60 -0.24 2.72 -11.77
N HIS A 61 0.04 2.63 -10.48
CA HIS A 61 -0.87 2.16 -9.42
C HIS A 61 -1.29 3.32 -8.51
N PHE A 62 -2.57 3.34 -8.11
CA PHE A 62 -3.07 4.35 -7.16
C PHE A 62 -4.23 3.83 -6.32
N SER A 63 -5.24 3.21 -6.94
CA SER A 63 -6.41 2.65 -6.28
C SER A 63 -6.93 1.49 -7.12
N PHE A 64 -7.68 0.59 -6.51
CA PHE A 64 -8.13 -0.65 -7.14
C PHE A 64 -9.16 -0.45 -8.25
N PHE A 65 -10.06 0.53 -8.14
CA PHE A 65 -11.12 0.75 -9.12
C PHE A 65 -10.96 2.08 -9.84
N VAL A 66 -11.26 2.05 -11.15
CA VAL A 66 -11.34 3.23 -12.00
C VAL A 66 -12.62 3.18 -12.83
N PHE A 67 -13.14 4.34 -13.20
CA PHE A 67 -14.27 4.42 -14.13
C PHE A 67 -13.77 4.16 -15.54
N ASP A 68 -14.15 3.01 -16.10
CA ASP A 68 -13.84 2.60 -17.46
C ASP A 68 -14.91 1.59 -17.93
N PRO A 69 -16.07 2.06 -18.42
CA PRO A 69 -17.14 1.18 -18.85
C PRO A 69 -16.79 0.35 -20.09
N GLU A 70 -15.81 0.79 -20.90
CA GLU A 70 -15.40 0.07 -22.10
C GLU A 70 -14.55 -1.15 -21.77
N ARG A 71 -13.66 -1.04 -20.76
CA ARG A 71 -12.75 -2.11 -20.36
C ARG A 71 -13.22 -2.91 -19.14
N SER A 72 -14.43 -2.59 -18.61
CA SER A 72 -14.96 -3.25 -17.43
C SER A 72 -15.03 -4.77 -17.58
N PRO A 73 -14.37 -5.54 -16.71
CA PRO A 73 -14.48 -6.99 -16.66
C PRO A 73 -15.79 -7.45 -15.99
N PHE A 74 -16.60 -6.49 -15.50
CA PHE A 74 -17.78 -6.75 -14.69
C PHE A 74 -19.09 -6.53 -15.43
N ARG A 75 -19.10 -6.48 -16.77
CA ARG A 75 -20.33 -6.26 -17.57
C ARG A 75 -21.42 -7.31 -17.31
N TRP A 76 -21.02 -8.52 -16.92
CA TRP A 76 -21.90 -9.59 -16.46
C TRP A 76 -22.74 -9.22 -15.24
N ALA A 77 -22.32 -8.24 -14.43
CA ALA A 77 -23.03 -7.81 -13.23
C ALA A 77 -24.28 -6.94 -13.52
N ARG A 78 -24.50 -6.49 -14.77
CA ARG A 78 -25.66 -5.67 -15.14
C ARG A 78 -27.00 -6.24 -14.62
N PRO A 79 -27.34 -7.53 -14.84
CA PRO A 79 -28.57 -8.10 -14.35
C PRO A 79 -28.62 -8.27 -12.84
N LEU A 80 -27.50 -8.09 -12.12
CA LEU A 80 -27.47 -8.22 -10.66
C LEU A 80 -27.72 -6.89 -9.92
N GLY A 81 -27.88 -5.79 -10.66
CA GLY A 81 -28.13 -4.48 -10.07
C GLY A 81 -29.43 -4.37 -9.27
N TRP A 82 -30.39 -5.26 -9.51
CA TRP A 82 -31.67 -5.35 -8.78
C TRP A 82 -31.62 -6.21 -7.51
N LEU A 83 -30.51 -6.94 -7.27
CA LEU A 83 -30.41 -7.80 -6.09
C LEU A 83 -30.59 -6.99 -4.80
N PRO A 84 -31.39 -7.49 -3.84
CA PRO A 84 -31.53 -6.87 -2.55
C PRO A 84 -30.15 -6.65 -1.89
N GLN A 85 -29.96 -5.46 -1.32
CA GLN A 85 -28.67 -5.07 -0.73
C GLN A 85 -28.17 -6.06 0.33
N LYS A 86 -29.09 -6.69 1.10
CA LYS A 86 -28.73 -7.74 2.09
C LYS A 86 -27.99 -8.93 1.45
N ILE A 87 -28.37 -9.33 0.23
CA ILE A 87 -27.72 -10.41 -0.51
C ILE A 87 -26.44 -9.86 -1.18
N ALA A 88 -26.55 -8.72 -1.84
CA ALA A 88 -25.46 -8.09 -2.55
C ALA A 88 -24.29 -7.70 -1.62
N ALA A 89 -24.55 -7.38 -0.37
CA ALA A 89 -23.57 -6.99 0.64
C ALA A 89 -22.96 -8.17 1.42
N ASN A 90 -23.50 -9.38 1.26
CA ASN A 90 -23.03 -10.55 2.01
C ASN A 90 -21.57 -10.88 1.62
N HIS A 91 -20.66 -10.82 2.59
CA HIS A 91 -19.21 -11.02 2.38
C HIS A 91 -18.90 -12.41 1.76
N ARG A 92 -19.63 -13.47 2.13
CA ARG A 92 -19.42 -14.82 1.57
C ARG A 92 -19.77 -14.86 0.08
N VAL A 93 -20.86 -14.18 -0.30
CA VAL A 93 -21.24 -14.06 -1.71
C VAL A 93 -20.15 -13.27 -2.45
N ARG A 94 -19.74 -12.12 -1.93
CA ARG A 94 -18.70 -11.29 -2.54
C ARG A 94 -17.38 -12.02 -2.68
N ASN A 95 -16.93 -12.72 -1.67
CA ASN A 95 -15.69 -13.50 -1.73
C ASN A 95 -15.75 -14.63 -2.77
N ARG A 96 -16.91 -15.28 -2.94
CA ARG A 96 -17.08 -16.29 -4.00
C ARG A 96 -17.04 -15.65 -5.38
N VAL A 97 -17.75 -14.55 -5.55
CA VAL A 97 -17.77 -13.80 -6.82
C VAL A 97 -16.38 -13.25 -7.13
N SER A 98 -15.66 -12.68 -6.14
CA SER A 98 -14.29 -12.21 -6.33
C SER A 98 -13.37 -13.34 -6.81
N ARG A 99 -13.39 -14.51 -6.17
CA ARG A 99 -12.59 -15.66 -6.58
C ARG A 99 -12.94 -16.14 -7.99
N TRP A 100 -14.23 -16.17 -8.32
CA TRP A 100 -14.68 -16.55 -9.66
C TRP A 100 -14.18 -15.56 -10.72
N VAL A 101 -14.30 -14.24 -10.47
CA VAL A 101 -13.79 -13.19 -11.38
C VAL A 101 -12.28 -13.31 -11.55
N ALA A 102 -11.53 -13.40 -10.44
CA ALA A 102 -10.08 -13.52 -10.47
C ALA A 102 -9.66 -14.74 -11.31
N SER A 103 -10.25 -15.90 -11.07
CA SER A 103 -9.97 -17.13 -11.83
C SER A 103 -10.33 -16.98 -13.31
N ARG A 104 -11.51 -16.41 -13.61
CA ARG A 104 -12.01 -16.24 -15.01
C ARG A 104 -11.15 -15.31 -15.84
N HIS A 105 -10.53 -14.30 -15.22
CA HIS A 105 -9.70 -13.30 -15.86
C HIS A 105 -8.19 -13.52 -15.67
N GLY A 106 -7.79 -14.57 -14.95
CA GLY A 106 -6.38 -14.85 -14.67
C GLY A 106 -5.69 -13.79 -13.81
N TYR A 107 -6.43 -13.16 -12.88
CA TYR A 107 -5.83 -12.18 -11.97
C TYR A 107 -4.96 -12.87 -10.93
N THR A 108 -3.72 -12.41 -10.81
CA THR A 108 -2.73 -12.93 -9.85
C THR A 108 -2.44 -11.94 -8.72
N GLY A 109 -2.80 -10.66 -8.90
CA GLY A 109 -2.68 -9.61 -7.88
C GLY A 109 -3.73 -9.71 -6.78
N TYR A 110 -3.68 -8.78 -5.87
CA TYR A 110 -4.72 -8.63 -4.85
C TYR A 110 -6.05 -8.24 -5.52
N PHE A 111 -7.08 -9.04 -5.36
CA PHE A 111 -8.38 -8.79 -5.97
C PHE A 111 -9.55 -9.05 -5.03
N GLN A 112 -10.33 -8.01 -4.80
CA GLN A 112 -11.57 -8.09 -4.02
C GLN A 112 -12.62 -7.11 -4.55
N LEU A 113 -13.88 -7.54 -4.63
CA LEU A 113 -14.99 -6.68 -5.05
C LEU A 113 -15.46 -5.71 -3.97
N TYR A 114 -14.95 -5.85 -2.76
CA TYR A 114 -15.32 -5.01 -1.61
C TYR A 114 -16.84 -4.80 -1.50
N SER A 115 -17.28 -3.59 -1.20
CA SER A 115 -18.69 -3.22 -1.08
C SER A 115 -19.23 -2.47 -2.30
N VAL A 116 -18.52 -2.50 -3.44
CA VAL A 116 -18.95 -1.85 -4.68
C VAL A 116 -20.35 -2.34 -5.07
N PRO A 117 -21.38 -1.48 -5.24
CA PRO A 117 -22.71 -1.92 -5.65
C PRO A 117 -22.66 -2.66 -6.99
N PHE A 118 -23.37 -3.78 -7.12
CA PHE A 118 -23.40 -4.55 -8.38
C PHE A 118 -23.88 -3.71 -9.58
N SER A 119 -24.76 -2.73 -9.34
CA SER A 119 -25.20 -1.78 -10.36
C SER A 119 -24.09 -0.85 -10.86
N ARG A 120 -23.01 -0.66 -10.10
CA ARG A 120 -21.88 0.22 -10.45
C ARG A 120 -20.72 -0.57 -11.09
N LEU A 121 -20.56 -1.85 -10.76
CA LEU A 121 -19.49 -2.70 -11.30
C LEU A 121 -19.35 -2.65 -12.82
N PRO A 122 -20.44 -2.69 -13.64
CA PRO A 122 -20.32 -2.66 -15.11
C PRO A 122 -19.64 -1.42 -15.69
N TYR A 123 -19.44 -0.39 -14.89
CA TYR A 123 -18.81 0.86 -15.29
C TYR A 123 -17.37 0.99 -14.79
N LEU A 124 -16.89 0.00 -14.03
CA LEU A 124 -15.57 0.06 -13.39
C LEU A 124 -14.61 -0.97 -13.99
N ASP A 125 -13.33 -0.60 -14.10
CA ASP A 125 -12.23 -1.54 -14.31
C ASP A 125 -11.44 -1.70 -13.01
N TYR A 126 -10.77 -2.84 -12.87
CA TYR A 126 -9.87 -3.16 -11.76
C TYR A 126 -8.42 -2.98 -12.20
N THR A 127 -7.60 -2.33 -11.39
CA THR A 127 -6.27 -1.87 -11.82
C THR A 127 -5.15 -2.83 -11.48
N GLU A 128 -5.23 -3.54 -10.33
CA GLU A 128 -4.19 -4.47 -9.86
C GLU A 128 -4.49 -5.90 -10.29
N LYS A 129 -4.36 -6.15 -11.61
CA LYS A 129 -4.68 -7.45 -12.21
C LYS A 129 -3.57 -8.49 -12.02
N ARG A 130 -2.34 -8.03 -11.81
CA ARG A 130 -1.15 -8.85 -11.62
C ARG A 130 -0.57 -8.62 -10.24
N ASP A 131 0.13 -9.61 -9.73
CA ASP A 131 0.85 -9.53 -8.48
C ASP A 131 2.03 -8.56 -8.60
N ILE A 132 1.99 -7.49 -7.83
CA ILE A 132 3.02 -6.44 -7.81
C ILE A 132 4.38 -6.95 -7.30
N TYR A 133 4.39 -8.07 -6.59
CA TYR A 133 5.61 -8.74 -6.11
C TYR A 133 6.26 -9.63 -7.16
N GLU A 134 5.59 -9.90 -8.27
CA GLU A 134 6.10 -10.75 -9.36
C GLU A 134 6.59 -9.91 -10.56
N PRO A 135 7.56 -10.42 -11.33
CA PRO A 135 8.02 -9.74 -12.54
C PRO A 135 6.87 -9.35 -13.48
N GLY A 136 6.86 -8.11 -13.94
CA GLY A 136 5.82 -7.58 -14.82
C GLY A 136 4.48 -7.35 -14.12
N GLY A 137 4.43 -7.33 -12.78
CA GLY A 137 3.24 -7.01 -11.99
C GLY A 137 2.95 -5.51 -11.92
N ILE A 138 3.96 -4.67 -12.09
CA ILE A 138 3.85 -3.22 -12.04
C ILE A 138 3.25 -2.67 -13.35
N ASN A 139 2.18 -1.90 -13.24
CA ASN A 139 1.42 -1.39 -14.40
C ASN A 139 2.27 -0.50 -15.33
N GLY A 140 3.17 0.30 -14.77
CA GLY A 140 4.10 1.15 -15.53
C GLY A 140 5.31 0.41 -16.10
N GLY A 141 5.48 -0.88 -15.77
CA GLY A 141 6.57 -1.70 -16.28
C GLY A 141 7.92 -1.51 -15.58
N GLN A 142 7.97 -0.75 -14.48
CA GLN A 142 9.20 -0.60 -13.69
C GLN A 142 9.57 -1.93 -13.03
N PRO A 143 10.87 -2.27 -12.97
CA PRO A 143 11.32 -3.45 -12.24
C PRO A 143 11.17 -3.23 -10.73
N THR A 144 10.82 -4.30 -10.04
CA THR A 144 10.76 -4.30 -8.58
C THR A 144 12.16 -4.46 -7.98
N ILE A 145 12.27 -4.22 -6.67
CA ILE A 145 13.51 -4.46 -5.93
C ILE A 145 13.95 -5.93 -6.01
N PHE A 146 13.01 -6.87 -6.11
CA PHE A 146 13.32 -8.30 -6.22
C PHE A 146 13.96 -8.64 -7.57
N GLU A 147 13.51 -8.02 -8.66
CA GLU A 147 14.15 -8.13 -9.96
C GLU A 147 15.55 -7.51 -9.93
N SER A 148 15.75 -6.40 -9.21
CA SER A 148 17.05 -5.79 -9.00
C SER A 148 17.98 -6.69 -8.19
N TRP A 149 17.52 -7.35 -7.13
CA TRP A 149 18.30 -8.31 -6.35
C TRP A 149 18.68 -9.54 -7.18
N GLN A 150 17.75 -10.02 -7.99
CA GLN A 150 18.00 -11.13 -8.92
C GLN A 150 19.05 -10.77 -9.97
N SER A 151 18.97 -9.56 -10.57
CA SER A 151 19.93 -9.11 -11.58
C SER A 151 21.36 -8.95 -11.04
N LEU A 152 21.50 -8.60 -9.75
CA LEU A 152 22.77 -8.52 -9.05
C LEU A 152 23.29 -9.90 -8.58
N ASN A 153 22.53 -10.97 -8.82
CA ASN A 153 22.87 -12.34 -8.45
C ASN A 153 23.19 -12.51 -6.95
N VAL A 154 22.50 -11.75 -6.10
CA VAL A 154 22.59 -11.83 -4.63
C VAL A 154 21.61 -12.89 -4.15
N PRO A 155 21.98 -13.83 -3.26
CA PRO A 155 21.03 -14.77 -2.68
C PRO A 155 20.01 -14.06 -1.78
N TRP A 156 18.73 -14.21 -2.06
CA TRP A 156 17.67 -13.56 -1.35
C TRP A 156 16.44 -14.43 -1.13
N THR A 157 15.59 -14.04 -0.19
CA THR A 157 14.28 -14.63 0.06
C THR A 157 13.24 -13.55 0.34
N ARG A 158 11.98 -13.87 0.08
CA ARG A 158 10.85 -13.05 0.52
C ARG A 158 9.73 -13.93 1.08
N SER A 159 8.93 -13.36 1.96
CA SER A 159 7.67 -13.95 2.39
C SER A 159 6.57 -13.76 1.33
N ASP A 160 5.45 -14.42 1.52
CA ASP A 160 4.29 -14.33 0.63
C ASP A 160 3.22 -13.44 1.28
N TRP A 161 2.86 -12.33 0.66
CA TRP A 161 1.84 -11.42 1.17
C TRP A 161 0.46 -12.08 1.34
N ARG A 162 0.22 -13.21 0.66
CA ARG A 162 -1.02 -14.00 0.80
C ARG A 162 -1.05 -14.85 2.06
N ALA A 163 0.10 -15.09 2.65
CA ALA A 163 0.21 -15.85 3.88
C ALA A 163 0.01 -14.94 5.10
N GLY A 164 -0.46 -15.49 6.20
CA GLY A 164 -0.53 -14.75 7.46
C GLY A 164 0.86 -14.53 8.06
N ASP A 165 1.00 -13.48 8.87
CA ASP A 165 2.27 -13.04 9.45
C ASP A 165 3.06 -14.16 10.13
N GLN A 166 2.39 -15.03 10.91
CA GLN A 166 3.05 -16.15 11.59
C GLN A 166 3.72 -17.11 10.60
N ALA A 167 3.06 -17.40 9.49
CA ALA A 167 3.61 -18.27 8.44
C ALA A 167 4.80 -17.58 7.73
N ASN A 168 4.69 -16.28 7.49
CA ASN A 168 5.74 -15.46 6.90
C ASN A 168 6.99 -15.42 7.78
N VAL A 169 6.81 -15.19 9.08
CA VAL A 169 7.88 -15.21 10.09
C VAL A 169 8.57 -16.57 10.12
N ALA A 170 7.79 -17.66 10.18
CA ALA A 170 8.33 -19.01 10.19
C ALA A 170 9.13 -19.33 8.92
N ARG A 171 8.61 -18.94 7.76
CA ARG A 171 9.29 -19.12 6.46
C ARG A 171 10.63 -18.38 6.41
N VAL A 172 10.64 -17.10 6.78
CA VAL A 172 11.87 -16.29 6.75
C VAL A 172 12.89 -16.83 7.74
N LYS A 173 12.47 -17.23 8.94
CA LYS A 173 13.36 -17.88 9.92
C LYS A 173 13.99 -19.17 9.35
N CYS A 174 13.21 -20.01 8.70
CA CYS A 174 13.72 -21.24 8.09
C CYS A 174 14.79 -20.95 7.01
N GLU A 175 14.62 -19.91 6.19
CA GLU A 175 15.64 -19.52 5.21
C GLU A 175 16.89 -18.93 5.87
N ILE A 176 16.74 -18.16 6.93
CA ILE A 176 17.86 -17.62 7.74
C ILE A 176 18.67 -18.74 8.37
N GLU A 177 18.02 -19.78 8.89
CA GLU A 177 18.68 -20.95 9.52
C GLU A 177 19.60 -21.73 8.57
N LYS A 178 19.31 -21.71 7.27
CA LYS A 178 20.18 -22.33 6.26
C LYS A 178 21.50 -21.57 6.07
N GLY A 179 21.55 -20.27 6.42
CA GLY A 179 22.74 -19.42 6.28
C GLY A 179 23.14 -19.11 4.82
N GLU A 180 22.25 -19.30 3.87
CA GLU A 180 22.52 -19.15 2.45
C GLU A 180 22.08 -17.79 1.90
N VAL A 181 20.99 -17.22 2.43
CA VAL A 181 20.47 -15.93 1.99
C VAL A 181 21.28 -14.76 2.54
N ARG A 182 21.32 -13.67 1.80
CA ARG A 182 22.05 -12.43 2.18
C ARG A 182 21.09 -11.25 2.31
N LEU A 183 19.94 -11.34 1.64
CA LEU A 183 18.84 -10.38 1.70
C LEU A 183 17.57 -11.14 2.03
N ALA A 184 16.75 -10.58 2.91
CA ALA A 184 15.44 -11.13 3.20
C ALA A 184 14.40 -10.00 3.27
N TYR A 185 13.20 -10.25 2.73
CA TYR A 185 12.07 -9.34 2.83
C TYR A 185 10.92 -10.06 3.55
N LEU A 186 10.52 -9.51 4.68
CA LEU A 186 9.41 -10.01 5.48
C LEU A 186 8.23 -9.05 5.36
N PHE A 187 7.11 -9.51 4.82
CA PHE A 187 5.84 -8.80 4.79
C PHE A 187 4.99 -9.16 6.01
N THR A 188 4.45 -8.15 6.68
CA THR A 188 3.48 -8.31 7.78
C THR A 188 2.37 -7.27 7.67
N ALA A 189 1.09 -7.68 7.85
CA ALA A 189 -0.09 -6.83 7.78
C ALA A 189 -0.98 -6.91 9.04
N GLY A 190 -0.52 -7.60 10.07
CA GLY A 190 -1.33 -7.83 11.28
C GLY A 190 -1.57 -6.58 12.12
N LEU A 191 -0.69 -5.57 12.04
CA LEU A 191 -0.87 -4.28 12.72
C LEU A 191 -1.99 -3.49 12.05
N ASP A 192 -1.96 -3.36 10.71
CA ASP A 192 -3.02 -2.71 9.93
C ASP A 192 -4.39 -3.32 10.23
N GLY A 193 -4.52 -4.65 10.10
CA GLY A 193 -5.77 -5.35 10.36
C GLY A 193 -6.28 -5.17 11.80
N ALA A 194 -5.39 -5.15 12.81
CA ALA A 194 -5.77 -4.93 14.20
C ALA A 194 -6.29 -3.49 14.42
N MET A 195 -5.63 -2.50 13.85
CA MET A 195 -6.03 -1.10 14.00
C MET A 195 -7.32 -0.79 13.25
N HIS A 196 -7.53 -1.30 12.05
CA HIS A 196 -8.81 -1.17 11.35
C HIS A 196 -9.98 -1.74 12.16
N ALA A 197 -9.78 -2.86 12.83
CA ALA A 197 -10.83 -3.52 13.61
C ALA A 197 -11.06 -2.88 14.98
N HIS A 198 -10.00 -2.42 15.65
CA HIS A 198 -10.04 -2.09 17.07
C HIS A 198 -9.56 -0.68 17.42
N GLY A 199 -9.05 0.07 16.43
CA GLY A 199 -8.46 1.41 16.66
C GLY A 199 -6.99 1.35 17.05
N THR A 200 -6.36 2.53 17.16
CA THR A 200 -4.91 2.65 17.40
C THR A 200 -4.49 2.40 18.84
N SER A 201 -5.43 2.51 19.80
CA SER A 201 -5.15 2.52 21.25
C SER A 201 -5.92 1.43 22.01
N SER A 202 -6.28 0.33 21.38
CA SER A 202 -6.99 -0.78 22.02
C SER A 202 -6.05 -1.84 22.55
N SER A 203 -6.51 -2.64 23.54
CA SER A 203 -5.75 -3.79 24.05
C SER A 203 -5.46 -4.85 22.98
N GLN A 204 -6.32 -4.99 21.98
CA GLN A 204 -6.12 -5.88 20.84
C GLN A 204 -4.98 -5.37 19.93
N THR A 205 -4.90 -4.07 19.73
CA THR A 205 -3.81 -3.43 19.00
C THR A 205 -2.50 -3.54 19.80
N ASP A 206 -2.53 -3.33 21.13
CA ASP A 206 -1.36 -3.54 21.99
C ASP A 206 -0.86 -4.97 21.87
N ALA A 207 -1.74 -5.96 21.94
CA ALA A 207 -1.36 -7.37 21.76
C ALA A 207 -0.80 -7.68 20.35
N ALA A 208 -1.21 -6.94 19.32
CA ALA A 208 -0.64 -7.07 17.97
C ALA A 208 0.79 -6.49 17.94
N PHE A 209 1.04 -5.33 18.56
CA PHE A 209 2.38 -4.77 18.72
C PHE A 209 3.31 -5.68 19.50
N ASP A 210 2.87 -6.21 20.67
CA ASP A 210 3.65 -7.13 21.49
C ASP A 210 4.02 -8.42 20.73
N ARG A 211 3.10 -8.91 19.90
CA ARG A 211 3.33 -10.09 19.08
C ARG A 211 4.34 -9.79 17.96
N PHE A 212 4.21 -8.64 17.30
CA PHE A 212 5.13 -8.22 16.25
C PHE A 212 6.54 -7.99 16.81
N GLU A 213 6.67 -7.30 17.95
CA GLU A 213 7.93 -7.09 18.64
C GLU A 213 8.62 -8.43 19.00
N ARG A 214 7.87 -9.37 19.54
CA ARG A 214 8.37 -10.72 19.84
C ARG A 214 8.91 -11.42 18.60
N TRP A 215 8.20 -11.37 17.48
CA TRP A 215 8.67 -11.96 16.22
C TRP A 215 9.95 -11.31 15.70
N VAL A 216 10.06 -10.00 15.77
CA VAL A 216 11.29 -9.30 15.36
C VAL A 216 12.48 -9.72 16.24
N ARG A 217 12.30 -9.82 17.55
CA ARG A 217 13.34 -10.32 18.48
C ARG A 217 13.73 -11.77 18.16
N GLU A 218 12.78 -12.64 17.97
CA GLU A 218 13.02 -14.05 17.61
C GLU A 218 13.79 -14.20 16.29
N ILE A 219 13.44 -13.41 15.26
CA ILE A 219 14.14 -13.43 13.97
C ILE A 219 15.56 -12.89 14.12
N ARG A 220 15.75 -11.78 14.87
CA ARG A 220 17.08 -11.25 15.17
C ARG A 220 17.96 -12.29 15.84
N ASP A 221 17.47 -12.89 16.91
CA ASP A 221 18.23 -13.88 17.69
C ASP A 221 18.53 -15.13 16.83
N CYS A 222 17.62 -15.52 15.95
CA CYS A 222 17.86 -16.56 14.96
C CYS A 222 19.00 -16.15 14.01
N ALA A 223 18.91 -14.96 13.41
CA ALA A 223 19.89 -14.46 12.46
C ALA A 223 21.30 -14.33 13.09
N GLN A 224 21.41 -13.84 14.31
CA GLN A 224 22.69 -13.69 15.04
C GLN A 224 23.41 -15.02 15.32
N ARG A 225 22.70 -16.14 15.31
CA ARG A 225 23.34 -17.47 15.43
C ARG A 225 23.95 -17.97 14.12
N HIS A 226 23.48 -17.46 12.98
CA HIS A 226 23.85 -17.97 11.64
C HIS A 226 24.70 -16.99 10.84
N TYR A 227 24.68 -15.70 11.16
CA TYR A 227 25.39 -14.63 10.46
C TYR A 227 26.32 -13.86 11.39
N ARG A 228 27.49 -13.42 10.88
CA ARG A 228 28.46 -12.61 11.63
C ARG A 228 27.98 -11.19 11.83
N GLU A 229 27.28 -10.65 10.84
CA GLU A 229 26.70 -9.32 10.85
C GLU A 229 25.23 -9.40 10.45
N VAL A 230 24.34 -8.80 11.25
CA VAL A 230 22.91 -8.79 11.02
C VAL A 230 22.41 -7.35 11.04
N ARG A 231 21.92 -6.87 9.93
CA ARG A 231 21.31 -5.55 9.80
C ARG A 231 19.81 -5.71 9.64
N LEU A 232 19.05 -5.12 10.56
CA LEU A 232 17.59 -5.13 10.54
C LEU A 232 17.06 -3.76 10.15
N HIS A 233 16.07 -3.76 9.28
CA HIS A 233 15.36 -2.58 8.85
C HIS A 233 13.87 -2.83 8.99
N ILE A 234 13.15 -2.02 9.76
CA ILE A 234 11.68 -1.99 9.80
C ILE A 234 11.22 -0.74 9.09
N PHE A 235 10.22 -0.87 8.24
CA PHE A 235 9.58 0.24 7.56
C PHE A 235 8.11 -0.04 7.31
N SER A 236 7.36 1.02 7.12
CA SER A 236 5.94 0.94 6.79
C SER A 236 5.65 1.74 5.51
N ASP A 237 4.47 1.57 5.02
CA ASP A 237 3.91 2.30 3.88
C ASP A 237 3.17 3.57 4.30
N HIS A 238 2.47 3.54 5.43
CA HIS A 238 1.72 4.66 6.01
C HIS A 238 1.56 4.51 7.52
N GLY A 239 0.89 5.47 8.13
CA GLY A 239 0.39 5.41 9.48
C GLY A 239 -1.11 5.10 9.53
N MET A 240 -1.75 5.41 10.67
CA MET A 240 -3.16 5.11 10.92
C MET A 240 -3.78 6.19 11.81
N ALA A 241 -5.00 6.62 11.47
CA ALA A 241 -5.80 7.56 12.26
C ALA A 241 -7.09 6.90 12.74
N ASP A 242 -7.49 7.13 14.00
CA ASP A 242 -8.78 6.67 14.52
C ASP A 242 -9.94 7.39 13.84
N THR A 243 -11.01 6.67 13.54
CA THR A 243 -12.20 7.23 12.91
C THR A 243 -13.01 8.04 13.93
N THR A 244 -13.00 9.34 13.80
CA THR A 244 -13.72 10.29 14.66
C THR A 244 -15.04 10.74 14.05
N ALA A 245 -15.16 10.77 12.74
CA ALA A 245 -16.34 11.20 12.02
C ALA A 245 -16.71 10.24 10.87
N VAL A 246 -18.01 10.05 10.65
CA VAL A 246 -18.54 9.23 9.55
C VAL A 246 -19.36 10.13 8.64
N SER A 247 -19.00 10.18 7.37
CA SER A 247 -19.72 10.92 6.34
C SER A 247 -20.63 9.99 5.53
N THR A 248 -21.89 10.35 5.42
CA THR A 248 -22.89 9.73 4.53
C THR A 248 -22.99 10.43 3.18
N MET A 249 -22.07 11.32 2.87
CA MET A 249 -22.04 12.18 1.67
C MET A 249 -22.37 11.42 0.39
N ARG A 250 -21.88 10.17 0.24
CA ARG A 250 -22.22 9.33 -0.91
C ARG A 250 -23.73 9.16 -1.09
N LEU A 251 -24.45 8.89 0.00
CA LEU A 251 -25.92 8.67 -0.06
C LEU A 251 -26.66 9.96 -0.41
N ASP A 252 -26.19 11.09 0.09
CA ASP A 252 -26.80 12.39 -0.21
C ASP A 252 -26.49 12.82 -1.64
N PHE A 253 -25.30 12.56 -2.12
CA PHE A 253 -24.91 12.78 -3.51
C PHE A 253 -25.75 11.93 -4.48
N GLU A 254 -25.98 10.64 -4.17
CA GLU A 254 -26.77 9.74 -5.02
C GLU A 254 -28.25 10.17 -5.14
N LYS A 255 -28.75 11.04 -4.23
CA LYS A 255 -30.11 11.63 -4.31
C LYS A 255 -30.21 12.87 -5.21
N ALA A 256 -29.10 13.43 -5.67
CA ALA A 256 -29.07 14.67 -6.47
C ALA A 256 -29.64 14.50 -7.90
N GLY A 257 -30.10 13.32 -8.28
CA GLY A 257 -30.77 13.05 -9.56
C GLY A 257 -29.85 12.85 -10.76
N LEU A 258 -28.53 12.93 -10.56
CA LEU A 258 -27.54 12.63 -11.60
C LEU A 258 -27.45 11.13 -11.87
N VAL A 259 -27.28 10.73 -13.12
CA VAL A 259 -27.27 9.33 -13.55
C VAL A 259 -25.82 8.84 -13.67
N PHE A 260 -25.46 7.89 -12.82
CA PHE A 260 -24.16 7.23 -12.87
C PHE A 260 -23.92 6.53 -14.21
N GLY A 261 -22.76 6.74 -14.80
CA GLY A 261 -22.38 6.16 -16.10
C GLY A 261 -22.78 7.02 -17.31
N ARG A 262 -23.75 7.94 -17.15
CA ARG A 262 -24.15 8.89 -18.18
C ARG A 262 -23.66 10.31 -17.87
N ASP A 263 -23.98 10.81 -16.69
CA ASP A 263 -23.65 12.16 -16.27
C ASP A 263 -22.28 12.18 -15.57
N TYR A 264 -22.03 11.20 -14.70
CA TYR A 264 -20.78 11.06 -13.97
C TYR A 264 -20.40 9.60 -13.76
N GLY A 265 -19.11 9.36 -13.52
CA GLY A 265 -18.56 8.17 -12.86
C GLY A 265 -18.01 8.56 -11.49
N ALA A 266 -18.06 7.67 -10.52
CA ALA A 266 -17.45 7.90 -9.23
C ALA A 266 -16.92 6.60 -8.60
N VAL A 267 -15.84 6.71 -7.85
CA VAL A 267 -15.37 5.70 -6.88
C VAL A 267 -15.29 6.38 -5.53
N TRP A 268 -16.02 5.84 -4.58
CA TRP A 268 -16.03 6.26 -3.20
C TRP A 268 -15.15 5.30 -2.40
N ASP A 269 -13.88 5.66 -2.27
CA ASP A 269 -12.96 4.94 -1.38
C ASP A 269 -13.28 5.25 0.09
N SER A 270 -12.50 4.78 1.05
CA SER A 270 -12.81 4.99 2.47
C SER A 270 -12.64 6.45 2.92
N THR A 271 -11.63 7.15 2.40
CA THR A 271 -11.27 8.51 2.82
C THR A 271 -11.29 9.53 1.69
N MET A 272 -11.43 9.07 0.43
CA MET A 272 -11.51 9.95 -0.73
C MET A 272 -12.63 9.53 -1.67
N ALA A 273 -13.16 10.51 -2.43
CA ALA A 273 -14.07 10.28 -3.56
C ALA A 273 -13.42 10.80 -4.84
N ARG A 274 -13.53 10.02 -5.91
CA ARG A 274 -12.93 10.33 -7.21
C ARG A 274 -14.00 10.32 -8.27
N PHE A 275 -14.02 11.32 -9.15
CA PHE A 275 -15.06 11.54 -10.13
C PHE A 275 -14.52 11.64 -11.55
N TRP A 276 -15.34 11.21 -12.52
CA TRP A 276 -15.17 11.35 -13.97
C TRP A 276 -16.45 11.93 -14.55
N PHE A 277 -16.35 12.68 -15.66
CA PHE A 277 -17.45 13.49 -16.20
C PHE A 277 -17.78 13.18 -17.64
N PRO A 278 -18.35 11.99 -17.96
CA PRO A 278 -18.83 11.70 -19.31
C PRO A 278 -19.95 12.66 -19.75
N GLY A 279 -20.70 13.26 -18.81
CA GLY A 279 -21.72 14.29 -19.07
C GLY A 279 -21.18 15.70 -19.37
N GLY A 280 -19.83 15.87 -19.36
CA GLY A 280 -19.16 17.11 -19.77
C GLY A 280 -19.00 18.16 -18.68
N ALA A 281 -18.54 19.35 -19.11
CA ALA A 281 -18.09 20.43 -18.22
C ALA A 281 -19.18 20.94 -17.25
N ARG A 282 -20.43 21.08 -17.70
CA ARG A 282 -21.52 21.54 -16.84
C ARG A 282 -21.73 20.63 -15.63
N ILE A 283 -21.71 19.31 -15.83
CA ILE A 283 -21.84 18.34 -14.73
C ILE A 283 -20.62 18.42 -13.79
N ARG A 284 -19.43 18.61 -14.35
CA ARG A 284 -18.22 18.83 -13.56
C ARG A 284 -18.34 20.03 -12.65
N GLU A 285 -18.79 21.17 -13.18
CA GLU A 285 -18.99 22.41 -12.40
C GLU A 285 -20.01 22.22 -11.30
N GLU A 286 -21.16 21.58 -11.61
CA GLU A 286 -22.21 21.29 -10.64
C GLU A 286 -21.70 20.43 -9.47
N ILE A 287 -20.98 19.34 -9.79
CA ILE A 287 -20.40 18.45 -8.76
C ILE A 287 -19.28 19.15 -7.99
N THR A 288 -18.46 19.95 -8.66
CA THR A 288 -17.39 20.71 -8.01
C THR A 288 -17.97 21.71 -7.00
N HIS A 289 -19.01 22.44 -7.39
CA HIS A 289 -19.71 23.38 -6.51
C HIS A 289 -20.32 22.65 -5.31
N TRP A 290 -21.05 21.57 -5.57
CA TRP A 290 -21.66 20.76 -4.50
C TRP A 290 -20.62 20.24 -3.48
N LEU A 291 -19.46 19.80 -3.94
CA LEU A 291 -18.37 19.33 -3.07
C LEU A 291 -17.69 20.47 -2.31
N ALA A 292 -17.54 21.65 -2.93
CA ALA A 292 -16.92 22.82 -2.31
C ALA A 292 -17.70 23.37 -1.10
N GLU A 293 -19.01 23.09 -1.03
CA GLU A 293 -19.86 23.45 0.10
C GLU A 293 -19.74 22.49 1.31
N ARG A 294 -18.98 21.40 1.19
CA ARG A 294 -18.85 20.37 2.22
C ARG A 294 -17.67 20.68 3.14
N ALA A 295 -17.93 20.68 4.43
CA ALA A 295 -16.92 20.97 5.47
C ALA A 295 -16.13 19.73 5.93
N GLU A 296 -16.55 18.53 5.52
CA GLU A 296 -15.92 17.27 5.98
C GLU A 296 -14.55 17.00 5.33
N GLY A 297 -14.19 17.76 4.29
CA GLY A 297 -12.96 17.56 3.55
C GLY A 297 -12.75 18.67 2.52
N ARG A 298 -11.92 18.39 1.53
CA ARG A 298 -11.53 19.38 0.51
C ARG A 298 -11.33 18.76 -0.87
N ILE A 299 -11.51 19.59 -1.89
CA ILE A 299 -11.13 19.25 -3.25
C ILE A 299 -9.60 19.30 -3.35
N VAL A 300 -9.00 18.23 -3.87
CA VAL A 300 -7.56 18.16 -4.13
C VAL A 300 -7.27 18.75 -5.50
N SER A 301 -6.43 19.76 -5.56
CA SER A 301 -6.06 20.42 -6.82
C SER A 301 -5.09 19.57 -7.66
N ASP A 302 -5.08 19.80 -8.97
CA ASP A 302 -4.09 19.20 -9.87
C ASP A 302 -2.64 19.55 -9.48
N ALA A 303 -2.41 20.75 -8.95
CA ALA A 303 -1.10 21.17 -8.46
C ALA A 303 -0.66 20.31 -7.28
N GLN A 304 -1.58 20.00 -6.37
CA GLN A 304 -1.30 19.14 -5.21
C GLN A 304 -1.08 17.69 -5.63
N LEU A 305 -1.90 17.15 -6.56
CA LEU A 305 -1.68 15.81 -7.11
C LEU A 305 -0.31 15.68 -7.80
N ARG A 306 0.16 16.75 -8.50
CA ARG A 306 1.52 16.77 -9.08
C ARG A 306 2.59 16.78 -8.00
N ALA A 307 2.43 17.59 -6.97
CA ALA A 307 3.36 17.63 -5.85
C ALA A 307 3.48 16.28 -5.13
N TRP A 308 2.40 15.53 -5.04
CA TRP A 308 2.35 14.17 -4.46
C TRP A 308 2.76 13.05 -5.43
N GLY A 309 3.09 13.38 -6.71
CA GLY A 309 3.40 12.37 -7.72
C GLY A 309 2.22 11.46 -8.12
N CYS A 310 0.99 11.94 -7.87
CA CYS A 310 -0.26 11.20 -8.12
C CYS A 310 -1.12 11.80 -9.24
N TYR A 311 -0.54 12.71 -10.04
CA TYR A 311 -1.22 13.28 -11.19
C TYR A 311 -1.06 12.41 -12.43
N PHE A 312 -2.16 11.88 -12.93
CA PHE A 312 -2.21 11.08 -14.15
C PHE A 312 -2.75 11.95 -15.30
N PRO A 313 -1.94 12.26 -16.33
CA PRO A 313 -2.38 13.14 -17.44
C PRO A 313 -3.62 12.61 -18.18
N ASN A 314 -3.77 11.30 -18.28
CA ASN A 314 -4.90 10.62 -18.90
C ASN A 314 -6.15 10.55 -18.00
N ARG A 315 -6.10 11.14 -16.80
CA ARG A 315 -7.21 11.14 -15.82
C ARG A 315 -7.71 9.74 -15.45
N ARG A 316 -6.90 8.73 -15.62
CA ARG A 316 -7.30 7.33 -15.37
C ARG A 316 -7.89 7.14 -13.98
N TYR A 317 -7.32 7.77 -12.95
CA TYR A 317 -7.73 7.60 -11.55
C TYR A 317 -8.73 8.65 -11.05
N GLY A 318 -9.10 9.63 -11.87
CA GLY A 318 -10.07 10.66 -11.56
C GLY A 318 -9.77 12.00 -12.24
N GLU A 319 -10.82 12.74 -12.53
CA GLU A 319 -10.74 14.12 -13.02
C GLU A 319 -10.90 15.13 -11.89
N LEU A 320 -11.56 14.70 -10.80
CA LEU A 320 -11.77 15.48 -9.59
C LEU A 320 -11.63 14.55 -8.37
N PHE A 321 -10.94 15.03 -7.34
CA PHE A 321 -10.70 14.30 -6.10
C PHE A 321 -11.25 15.12 -4.94
N TYR A 322 -11.98 14.46 -4.05
CA TYR A 322 -12.40 15.02 -2.77
C TYR A 322 -11.83 14.15 -1.65
N LEU A 323 -11.07 14.76 -0.74
CA LEU A 323 -10.38 14.10 0.36
C LEU A 323 -10.98 14.54 1.68
N LEU A 324 -11.35 13.59 2.53
CA LEU A 324 -11.79 13.86 3.91
C LEU A 324 -10.62 14.34 4.77
N GLU A 325 -10.94 15.16 5.77
CA GLU A 325 -10.00 15.48 6.85
C GLU A 325 -9.63 14.22 7.65
N SER A 326 -8.45 14.22 8.29
CA SER A 326 -7.95 13.08 9.08
C SER A 326 -8.97 12.65 10.14
N GLY A 327 -9.21 11.34 10.23
CA GLY A 327 -10.25 10.76 11.08
C GLY A 327 -11.64 10.72 10.44
N GLY A 328 -11.83 11.27 9.25
CA GLY A 328 -13.08 11.15 8.47
C GLY A 328 -13.18 9.82 7.73
N LEU A 329 -14.39 9.27 7.62
CA LEU A 329 -14.65 8.01 6.93
C LEU A 329 -15.93 8.12 6.09
N PHE A 330 -15.89 7.79 4.82
CA PHE A 330 -17.11 7.53 4.05
C PHE A 330 -17.70 6.17 4.43
N ALA A 331 -18.91 6.16 5.00
CA ALA A 331 -19.66 4.94 5.25
C ALA A 331 -21.17 5.17 5.06
N PRO A 332 -21.79 4.46 4.10
CA PRO A 332 -21.20 3.43 3.25
C PRO A 332 -20.30 4.00 2.14
N SER A 333 -19.22 3.27 1.83
CA SER A 333 -18.34 3.54 0.67
C SER A 333 -18.34 2.33 -0.29
N PHE A 334 -17.46 2.34 -1.29
CA PHE A 334 -17.23 1.15 -2.12
C PHE A 334 -16.31 0.13 -1.41
N MET A 335 -15.58 0.56 -0.40
CA MET A 335 -14.67 -0.30 0.38
C MET A 335 -15.39 -0.93 1.58
N ASN A 336 -16.21 -0.17 2.29
CA ASN A 336 -16.88 -0.59 3.53
C ASN A 336 -18.33 -0.11 3.59
N LEU A 337 -19.21 -0.91 4.20
CA LEU A 337 -20.62 -0.56 4.39
C LEU A 337 -20.86 0.15 5.71
N GLY A 338 -20.08 -0.16 6.73
CA GLY A 338 -20.17 0.40 8.06
C GLY A 338 -18.89 1.10 8.48
N LYS A 339 -18.90 1.63 9.69
CA LYS A 339 -17.74 2.26 10.30
C LYS A 339 -16.63 1.22 10.51
N VAL A 340 -15.40 1.54 10.12
CA VAL A 340 -14.17 0.91 10.61
C VAL A 340 -13.56 1.80 11.70
N THR A 341 -12.83 1.22 12.65
CA THR A 341 -12.44 1.95 13.87
C THR A 341 -11.27 2.90 13.61
N ALA A 342 -10.38 2.55 12.70
CA ALA A 342 -9.31 3.42 12.23
C ALA A 342 -9.13 3.27 10.73
N MET A 343 -8.59 4.30 10.07
CA MET A 343 -8.38 4.35 8.62
C MET A 343 -7.13 5.16 8.28
N HIS A 344 -6.64 4.96 7.09
CA HIS A 344 -5.50 5.67 6.47
C HIS A 344 -5.88 6.20 5.08
N GLY A 345 -4.94 6.81 4.35
CA GLY A 345 -5.19 7.36 3.02
C GLY A 345 -5.66 8.81 3.07
N PHE A 346 -5.23 9.56 4.09
CA PHE A 346 -5.43 11.00 4.23
C PHE A 346 -4.28 11.79 3.56
N ASP A 347 -4.22 13.09 3.83
CA ASP A 347 -3.11 13.93 3.38
C ASP A 347 -1.77 13.37 3.89
N PRO A 348 -0.76 13.17 3.02
CA PRO A 348 0.55 12.68 3.43
C PRO A 348 1.25 13.56 4.47
N ALA A 349 0.92 14.84 4.54
CA ALA A 349 1.49 15.78 5.51
C ALA A 349 0.96 15.57 6.94
N GLU A 350 -0.18 14.89 7.09
CA GLU A 350 -0.79 14.64 8.40
C GLU A 350 0.13 13.76 9.27
N PRO A 351 0.28 14.08 10.56
CA PRO A 351 1.12 13.29 11.46
C PRO A 351 0.75 11.82 11.53
N ASP A 352 -0.57 11.52 11.49
CA ASP A 352 -1.10 10.16 11.53
C ASP A 352 -0.91 9.40 10.22
N SER A 353 -0.59 10.09 9.11
CA SER A 353 -0.31 9.48 7.81
C SER A 353 1.14 9.00 7.67
N ARG A 354 2.07 9.56 8.46
CA ARG A 354 3.50 9.32 8.28
C ARG A 354 3.88 7.89 8.58
N ALA A 355 4.60 7.28 7.65
CA ALA A 355 5.29 6.01 7.78
C ALA A 355 6.55 6.14 8.66
N CYS A 356 7.20 5.03 8.97
CA CYS A 356 8.44 5.01 9.73
C CYS A 356 9.57 4.27 9.00
N TRP A 357 10.80 4.65 9.35
CA TRP A 357 12.03 3.94 9.06
C TRP A 357 12.81 3.70 10.35
N LEU A 358 13.06 2.45 10.71
CA LEU A 358 13.79 2.02 11.90
C LEU A 358 14.91 1.07 11.46
N THR A 359 16.15 1.30 11.92
CA THR A 359 17.26 0.43 11.55
C THR A 359 18.29 0.25 12.68
N THR A 360 18.92 -0.92 12.70
CA THR A 360 19.98 -1.26 13.66
C THR A 360 21.33 -0.63 13.31
N HIS A 361 21.52 -0.20 12.05
CA HIS A 361 22.77 0.38 11.55
C HIS A 361 22.51 1.72 10.88
N PRO A 362 23.44 2.68 10.99
CA PRO A 362 23.26 3.97 10.32
C PRO A 362 23.17 3.80 8.82
N THR A 363 22.16 4.43 8.22
CA THR A 363 21.98 4.52 6.77
C THR A 363 22.67 5.78 6.27
N ARG A 364 23.44 5.69 5.19
CA ARG A 364 24.15 6.84 4.62
C ARG A 364 23.18 7.98 4.26
N CYS A 365 22.06 7.63 3.65
CA CYS A 365 20.96 8.54 3.32
C CYS A 365 19.66 7.91 3.85
N PRO A 366 19.21 8.25 5.08
CA PRO A 366 17.93 7.77 5.59
C PRO A 366 16.79 8.20 4.66
N PRO A 367 15.84 7.31 4.34
CA PRO A 367 14.71 7.64 3.49
C PRO A 367 13.83 8.70 4.17
N ARG A 368 13.48 9.74 3.43
CA ARG A 368 12.54 10.79 3.86
C ARG A 368 11.13 10.53 3.36
N GLN A 369 11.03 9.79 2.25
CA GLN A 369 9.78 9.36 1.62
C GLN A 369 9.84 7.85 1.38
N ILE A 370 8.69 7.15 1.46
CA ILE A 370 8.65 5.69 1.42
C ILE A 370 9.24 5.08 0.14
N HIS A 371 9.13 5.74 -1.01
CA HIS A 371 9.72 5.23 -2.26
C HIS A 371 11.26 5.18 -2.20
N GLN A 372 11.92 6.01 -1.38
CA GLN A 372 13.37 6.01 -1.21
C GLN A 372 13.89 4.79 -0.43
N ILE A 373 13.00 4.02 0.21
CA ILE A 373 13.35 2.73 0.84
C ILE A 373 13.93 1.76 -0.19
N TYR A 374 13.45 1.83 -1.44
CA TYR A 374 14.01 1.10 -2.57
C TYR A 374 15.52 1.31 -2.71
N ASP A 375 15.99 2.55 -2.60
CA ASP A 375 17.41 2.88 -2.75
C ASP A 375 18.25 2.21 -1.67
N VAL A 376 17.77 2.20 -0.42
CA VAL A 376 18.45 1.52 0.69
C VAL A 376 18.51 0.00 0.43
N MET A 377 17.42 -0.61 -0.01
CA MET A 377 17.39 -2.03 -0.37
C MET A 377 18.34 -2.36 -1.53
N LYS A 378 18.44 -1.47 -2.51
CA LYS A 378 19.32 -1.60 -3.67
C LYS A 378 20.79 -1.39 -3.30
N GLU A 379 21.09 -0.41 -2.45
CA GLU A 379 22.45 -0.19 -1.92
C GLU A 379 22.95 -1.42 -1.15
N ALA A 380 22.14 -2.01 -0.29
CA ALA A 380 22.47 -3.24 0.44
C ALA A 380 22.82 -4.39 -0.52
N ALA A 381 22.00 -4.60 -1.55
CA ALA A 381 22.25 -5.61 -2.57
C ALA A 381 23.54 -5.35 -3.34
N THR A 382 23.78 -4.10 -3.73
CA THR A 382 24.98 -3.70 -4.46
C THR A 382 26.25 -3.92 -3.63
N ALA A 383 26.23 -3.56 -2.35
CA ALA A 383 27.36 -3.78 -1.44
C ALA A 383 27.69 -5.28 -1.28
N ILE A 384 26.66 -6.13 -1.21
CA ILE A 384 26.85 -7.59 -1.13
C ILE A 384 27.41 -8.15 -2.43
N ALA A 385 26.91 -7.67 -3.59
CA ALA A 385 27.40 -8.13 -4.90
C ALA A 385 28.89 -7.76 -5.11
N LEU A 386 29.28 -6.53 -4.76
CA LEU A 386 30.68 -6.08 -4.83
C LEU A 386 31.60 -6.88 -3.89
N ALA A 387 31.17 -7.15 -2.67
CA ALA A 387 31.93 -7.96 -1.73
C ALA A 387 32.16 -9.43 -2.19
N ARG A 388 31.31 -9.94 -3.08
CA ARG A 388 31.42 -11.27 -3.69
C ARG A 388 32.33 -11.30 -4.93
N ASN A 389 32.52 -10.17 -5.58
CA ASN A 389 33.32 -10.07 -6.80
C ASN A 389 34.22 -8.80 -6.77
N PRO A 390 35.31 -8.82 -5.98
CA PRO A 390 36.14 -7.64 -5.76
C PRO A 390 36.85 -7.14 -7.03
N GLU A 391 37.08 -8.00 -8.04
CA GLU A 391 37.70 -7.58 -9.31
C GLU A 391 36.81 -6.65 -10.14
N ALA A 392 35.50 -6.69 -9.96
CA ALA A 392 34.55 -5.81 -10.64
C ALA A 392 34.59 -4.36 -10.11
N ASP A 393 35.09 -4.14 -8.89
CA ASP A 393 35.20 -2.82 -8.29
C ASP A 393 36.38 -2.01 -8.87
N ASP A 394 37.50 -2.68 -9.18
CA ASP A 394 38.68 -2.05 -9.77
C ASP A 394 38.42 -1.54 -11.20
N VAL A 395 37.65 -2.30 -12.00
CA VAL A 395 37.24 -1.90 -13.35
C VAL A 395 36.31 -0.68 -13.32
N ARG A 396 35.42 -0.61 -12.33
CA ARG A 396 34.46 0.51 -12.19
C ARG A 396 35.15 1.78 -11.71
N ARG A 397 36.10 1.71 -10.79
CA ARG A 397 36.92 2.84 -10.33
C ARG A 397 37.79 3.40 -11.44
N ALA A 398 38.35 2.53 -12.28
CA ALA A 398 39.14 2.92 -13.43
C ALA A 398 38.31 3.66 -14.50
N SER A 399 37.02 3.28 -14.69
CA SER A 399 36.12 3.93 -15.67
C SER A 399 35.52 5.27 -15.20
N ILE A 400 35.57 5.60 -13.90
CA ILE A 400 35.11 6.88 -13.35
C ILE A 400 36.25 7.90 -13.29
N SER A 401 37.50 7.44 -13.38
CA SER A 401 38.73 8.28 -13.33
C SER A 401 39.28 8.58 -14.71
N ALA A 402 38.65 8.11 -15.78
CA ALA A 402 38.96 8.39 -17.18
C ALA A 402 37.85 9.28 -17.80
#